data_d328d86b0fb5cc69b8117247b4a4a121
#
_entry.id   d328d86b0fb5cc69b8117247b4a4a121
#
_cell.length_a   1.000
_cell.length_b   1.000
_cell.length_c   1.000
_cell.angle_alpha   90.00
_cell.angle_beta   90.00
_cell.angle_gamma   90.00
#
_symmetry.space_group_name_H-M   'P 1'
#
loop_
_entity.id
_entity.type
_entity.pdbx_description
1 polymer ?
#
loop_
_entity_poly.entity_id
_entity_poly.type
_entity_poly.pdbx_seq_one_letter_code
_entity_poly.pdbx_strand_id
1 'polypeptide(L)'
;MATNHRRVVVTGVAAISPFGLTVEDLWSGLIEGRSAVGPLSAFPVDGLPLRYAAEANSFTGHISEFGELDASRKKSIRKGLKVMCRETQMAVAAAQ
;
A
#
# COMPACT_ATOMS: atom_id res chain seq x y z
N MET A 1 -13.71 -38.13 -19.33
CA MET A 1 -12.43 -37.44 -19.57
C MET A 1 -12.01 -36.70 -18.30
N ALA A 2 -10.93 -37.11 -17.69
CA ALA A 2 -10.44 -36.45 -16.49
C ALA A 2 -9.78 -35.11 -16.88
N THR A 3 -10.39 -34.02 -16.50
CA THR A 3 -9.78 -32.69 -16.63
C THR A 3 -8.89 -32.47 -15.42
N ASN A 4 -7.59 -32.33 -15.67
CA ASN A 4 -6.61 -32.05 -14.62
C ASN A 4 -6.72 -30.57 -14.23
N HIS A 5 -7.64 -30.24 -13.33
CA HIS A 5 -7.78 -28.90 -12.82
C HIS A 5 -6.74 -28.63 -11.74
N ARG A 6 -5.76 -27.77 -12.05
CA ARG A 6 -4.84 -27.27 -11.03
C ARG A 6 -5.63 -26.37 -10.08
N ARG A 7 -5.55 -26.71 -8.81
CA ARG A 7 -6.16 -25.89 -7.76
C ARG A 7 -5.18 -24.80 -7.35
N VAL A 8 -5.63 -23.57 -7.48
CA VAL A 8 -4.86 -22.41 -7.04
C VAL A 8 -5.60 -21.76 -5.89
N VAL A 9 -4.89 -21.48 -4.83
CA VAL A 9 -5.45 -20.87 -3.62
C VAL A 9 -4.67 -19.61 -3.27
N VAL A 10 -5.37 -18.63 -2.70
CA VAL A 10 -4.76 -17.42 -2.16
C VAL A 10 -4.33 -17.74 -0.72
N THR A 11 -3.04 -17.59 -0.45
CA THR A 11 -2.46 -17.89 0.87
C THR A 11 -2.14 -16.66 1.69
N GLY A 12 -2.22 -15.48 1.09
CA GLY A 12 -2.01 -14.22 1.77
C GLY A 12 -2.55 -13.06 0.95
N VAL A 13 -2.94 -12.01 1.63
CA VAL A 13 -3.37 -10.77 1.02
C VAL A 13 -2.77 -9.60 1.79
N ALA A 14 -2.48 -8.51 1.10
CA ALA A 14 -2.02 -7.28 1.70
C ALA A 14 -2.67 -6.09 1.02
N ALA A 15 -2.79 -4.98 1.74
CA ALA A 15 -3.34 -3.76 1.17
C ALA A 15 -2.69 -2.54 1.82
N ILE A 16 -2.33 -1.58 1.01
CA ILE A 16 -1.99 -0.23 1.44
C ILE A 16 -3.07 0.68 0.86
N SER A 17 -3.71 1.45 1.71
CA SER A 17 -4.86 2.27 1.33
C SER A 17 -4.88 3.57 2.11
N PRO A 18 -5.75 4.52 1.75
CA PRO A 18 -5.96 5.71 2.57
C PRO A 18 -6.41 5.44 4.00
N PHE A 19 -6.94 4.25 4.29
CA PHE A 19 -7.34 3.86 5.65
C PHE A 19 -6.19 3.32 6.50
N GLY A 20 -5.09 2.91 5.89
CA GLY A 20 -3.93 2.39 6.62
C GLY A 20 -3.09 1.42 5.82
N LEU A 21 -2.22 0.69 6.54
CA LEU A 21 -1.20 -0.17 5.94
C LEU A 21 -1.58 -1.66 5.94
N THR A 22 -2.76 -2.00 6.43
CA THR A 22 -3.20 -3.39 6.56
C THR A 22 -4.54 -3.64 5.86
N VAL A 23 -4.80 -4.92 5.58
CA VAL A 23 -6.11 -5.35 5.05
C VAL A 23 -7.21 -5.06 6.06
N GLU A 24 -6.94 -5.24 7.35
CA GLU A 24 -7.87 -4.97 8.45
C GLU A 24 -8.28 -3.50 8.48
N ASP A 25 -7.34 -2.58 8.28
CA ASP A 25 -7.63 -1.15 8.20
C ASP A 25 -8.55 -0.82 7.03
N LEU A 26 -8.27 -1.38 5.86
CA LEU A 26 -9.11 -1.20 4.67
C LEU A 26 -10.51 -1.76 4.92
N TRP A 27 -10.59 -2.97 5.44
CA TRP A 27 -11.86 -3.65 5.68
C TRP A 27 -12.72 -2.90 6.70
N SER A 28 -12.12 -2.45 7.82
CA SER A 28 -12.81 -1.64 8.83
C SER A 28 -13.37 -0.36 8.24
N GLY A 29 -12.59 0.34 7.42
CA GLY A 29 -13.04 1.55 6.75
C GLY A 29 -14.25 1.31 5.85
N LEU A 30 -14.23 0.22 5.09
CA LEU A 30 -15.31 -0.14 4.17
C LEU A 30 -16.57 -0.55 4.92
N ILE A 31 -16.47 -1.38 5.96
CA ILE A 31 -17.61 -1.83 6.75
C ILE A 31 -18.28 -0.66 7.48
N GLU A 32 -17.48 0.23 8.04
CA GLU A 32 -17.99 1.40 8.77
C GLU A 32 -18.54 2.49 7.84
N GLY A 33 -18.38 2.33 6.53
CA GLY A 33 -18.82 3.32 5.55
C GLY A 33 -18.07 4.64 5.65
N ARG A 34 -16.82 4.63 6.17
CA ARG A 34 -16.01 5.84 6.27
C ARG A 34 -15.50 6.25 4.89
N SER A 35 -15.40 7.56 4.66
CA SER A 35 -14.73 8.11 3.50
C SER A 35 -13.33 8.57 3.88
N ALA A 36 -12.34 8.21 3.07
CA ALA A 36 -10.98 8.69 3.22
C ALA A 36 -10.71 9.92 2.32
N VAL A 37 -11.70 10.39 1.59
CA VAL A 37 -11.58 11.58 0.76
C VAL A 37 -11.53 12.81 1.63
N GLY A 38 -10.55 13.65 1.41
CA GLY A 38 -10.35 14.89 2.15
C GLY A 38 -9.58 15.90 1.32
N PRO A 39 -9.25 17.06 1.90
CA PRO A 39 -8.45 18.05 1.22
C PRO A 39 -7.09 17.47 0.80
N LEU A 40 -6.69 17.76 -0.43
CA LEU A 40 -5.40 17.33 -0.95
C LEU A 40 -4.26 18.01 -0.19
N SER A 41 -3.33 17.24 0.35
CA SER A 41 -2.20 17.72 1.17
C SER A 41 -0.83 17.40 0.58
N ALA A 42 -0.75 16.51 -0.41
CA ALA A 42 0.52 16.04 -0.95
C ALA A 42 1.30 17.14 -1.70
N PHE A 43 0.62 18.14 -2.26
CA PHE A 43 1.21 19.25 -2.97
C PHE A 43 0.25 20.46 -2.98
N PRO A 44 0.74 21.68 -3.29
CA PRO A 44 -0.14 22.86 -3.37
C PRO A 44 -1.22 22.70 -4.43
N VAL A 45 -2.45 23.07 -4.08
CA VAL A 45 -3.62 22.89 -4.95
C VAL A 45 -4.08 24.18 -5.64
N ASP A 46 -3.37 25.26 -5.48
CA ASP A 46 -3.71 26.55 -6.07
C ASP A 46 -3.78 26.45 -7.59
N GLY A 47 -4.90 26.87 -8.14
CA GLY A 47 -5.12 26.81 -9.59
C GLY A 47 -5.54 25.44 -10.12
N LEU A 48 -5.68 24.42 -9.28
CA LEU A 48 -6.15 23.10 -9.69
C LEU A 48 -7.66 23.00 -9.62
N PRO A 49 -8.29 22.34 -10.61
CA PRO A 49 -9.75 22.16 -10.62
C PRO A 49 -10.24 21.17 -9.55
N LEU A 50 -9.36 20.26 -9.10
CA LEU A 50 -9.68 19.25 -8.10
C LEU A 50 -8.83 19.45 -6.85
N ARG A 51 -9.48 19.55 -5.68
CA ARG A 51 -8.84 19.85 -4.40
C ARG A 51 -9.00 18.75 -3.35
N TYR A 52 -9.62 17.64 -3.71
CA TYR A 52 -9.92 16.55 -2.79
C TYR A 52 -9.36 15.25 -3.37
N ALA A 53 -8.81 14.43 -2.49
CA ALA A 53 -8.32 13.11 -2.84
C ALA A 53 -8.34 12.19 -1.62
N ALA A 54 -8.31 10.91 -1.86
CA ALA A 54 -8.05 9.92 -0.83
C ALA A 54 -6.57 9.58 -0.87
N GLU A 55 -5.81 10.07 0.10
CA GLU A 55 -4.35 9.94 0.15
C GLU A 55 -3.94 8.84 1.13
N ALA A 56 -3.00 7.99 0.73
CA ALA A 56 -2.41 6.96 1.60
C ALA A 56 -1.32 7.57 2.49
N ASN A 57 -1.70 8.50 3.36
CA ASN A 57 -0.77 9.28 4.19
C ASN A 57 -0.04 8.46 5.25
N SER A 58 -0.58 7.31 5.63
CA SER A 58 0.07 6.41 6.60
C SER A 58 1.32 5.75 6.02
N PHE A 59 1.44 5.68 4.71
CA PHE A 59 2.61 5.11 4.06
C PHE A 59 3.65 6.20 3.78
N THR A 60 4.80 6.10 4.45
CA THR A 60 5.89 7.08 4.34
C THR A 60 7.07 6.58 3.50
N GLY A 61 7.14 5.27 3.24
CA GLY A 61 8.27 4.63 2.58
C GLY A 61 9.41 4.26 3.51
N HIS A 62 9.21 4.40 4.83
CA HIS A 62 10.21 3.98 5.81
C HIS A 62 10.32 2.45 5.84
N ILE A 63 11.54 1.96 6.02
CA ILE A 63 11.82 0.51 5.99
C ILE A 63 10.98 -0.31 6.97
N SER A 64 10.57 0.28 8.09
CA SER A 64 9.71 -0.38 9.07
C SER A 64 8.32 -0.76 8.54
N GLU A 65 7.89 -0.15 7.45
CA GLU A 65 6.60 -0.40 6.83
C GLU A 65 6.61 -1.58 5.84
N PHE A 66 7.78 -2.22 5.67
CA PHE A 66 7.99 -3.33 4.73
C PHE A 66 7.87 -4.71 5.41
N GLY A 67 7.28 -4.78 6.59
CA GLY A 67 7.10 -6.00 7.33
C GLY A 67 8.36 -6.46 8.07
N GLU A 68 8.31 -7.68 8.58
CA GLU A 68 9.46 -8.30 9.24
C GLU A 68 10.39 -8.88 8.19
N LEU A 69 11.58 -8.31 8.12
CA LEU A 69 12.59 -8.68 7.13
C LEU A 69 13.88 -9.14 7.83
N ASP A 70 14.54 -10.14 7.25
CA ASP A 70 15.90 -10.46 7.65
C ASP A 70 16.88 -9.33 7.26
N ALA A 71 18.07 -9.35 7.84
CA ALA A 71 19.06 -8.29 7.62
C ALA A 71 19.42 -8.13 6.13
N SER A 72 19.49 -9.22 5.39
CA SER A 72 19.84 -9.22 3.97
C SER A 72 18.77 -8.54 3.11
N ARG A 73 17.52 -8.92 3.29
CA ARG A 73 16.37 -8.31 2.58
C ARG A 73 16.21 -6.85 2.94
N LYS A 74 16.34 -6.52 4.21
CA LYS A 74 16.26 -5.16 4.72
C LYS A 74 17.30 -4.26 4.05
N LYS A 75 18.54 -4.72 3.95
CA LYS A 75 19.61 -4.01 3.28
C LYS A 75 19.33 -3.82 1.79
N SER A 76 18.86 -4.87 1.13
CA SER A 76 18.52 -4.85 -0.29
C SER A 76 17.39 -3.86 -0.58
N ILE A 77 16.34 -3.88 0.20
CA ILE A 77 15.21 -2.97 0.04
C ILE A 77 15.62 -1.52 0.30
N ARG A 78 16.37 -1.25 1.36
CA ARG A 78 16.89 0.09 1.64
C ARG A 78 17.70 0.65 0.48
N LYS A 79 18.52 -0.18 -0.14
CA LYS A 79 19.32 0.22 -1.31
C LYS A 79 18.42 0.54 -2.50
N GLY A 80 17.39 -0.28 -2.73
CA GLY A 80 16.43 -0.09 -3.81
C GLY A 80 15.54 1.13 -3.63
N LEU A 81 15.16 1.47 -2.39
CA LEU A 81 14.28 2.61 -2.10
C LEU A 81 14.77 3.94 -2.66
N LYS A 82 16.08 4.08 -2.82
CA LYS A 82 16.68 5.31 -3.36
C LYS A 82 16.29 5.60 -4.80
N VAL A 83 15.87 4.58 -5.55
CA VAL A 83 15.52 4.68 -6.97
C VAL A 83 14.07 4.29 -7.25
N MET A 84 13.30 3.96 -6.23
CA MET A 84 11.89 3.61 -6.38
C MET A 84 11.01 4.85 -6.30
N CYS A 85 10.06 4.96 -7.23
CA CYS A 85 8.96 5.90 -7.09
C CYS A 85 7.98 5.40 -6.02
N ARG A 86 7.08 6.26 -5.57
CA ARG A 86 6.14 5.96 -4.49
C ARG A 86 5.30 4.72 -4.77
N GLU A 87 4.80 4.57 -5.98
CA GLU A 87 3.97 3.42 -6.39
C GLU A 87 4.74 2.12 -6.27
N THR A 88 6.01 2.12 -6.69
CA THR A 88 6.88 0.96 -6.58
C THR A 88 7.17 0.62 -5.11
N GLN A 89 7.40 1.63 -4.28
CA GLN A 89 7.60 1.45 -2.84
C GLN A 89 6.37 0.79 -2.20
N MET A 90 5.17 1.26 -2.52
CA MET A 90 3.92 0.70 -2.02
C MET A 90 3.72 -0.75 -2.47
N ALA A 91 4.01 -1.03 -3.74
CA ALA A 91 3.91 -2.40 -4.27
C ALA A 91 4.87 -3.36 -3.58
N VAL A 92 6.12 -2.96 -3.36
CA VAL A 92 7.11 -3.78 -2.67
C VAL A 92 6.72 -3.98 -1.21
N ALA A 93 6.28 -2.94 -0.53
CA ALA A 93 5.83 -3.03 0.86
C ALA A 93 4.64 -3.99 1.02
N ALA A 94 3.68 -3.93 0.11
CA ALA A 94 2.52 -4.82 0.15
C ALA A 94 2.88 -6.27 -0.15
N ALA A 95 3.94 -6.50 -0.96
CA ALA A 95 4.35 -7.85 -1.36
C ALA A 95 5.17 -8.59 -0.28
N GLN A 96 5.68 -7.91 0.75
CA GLN A 96 6.45 -8.52 1.82
C GLN A 96 5.54 -9.11 2.90
#